data_3b514974d5246e72420f90d7260ca582
#
_entry.id   3b514974d5246e72420f90d7260ca582
#
_cell.length_a   1.000
_cell.length_b   1.000
_cell.length_c   1.000
_cell.angle_alpha   90.00
_cell.angle_beta   90.00
_cell.angle_gamma   90.00
#
_symmetry.space_group_name_H-M   'P 1'
#
loop_
_entity.id
_entity.type
_entity.pdbx_description
1 polymer ?
#
loop_
_entity_poly.entity_id
_entity_poly.type
_entity_poly.pdbx_seq_one_letter_code
_entity_poly.pdbx_strand_id
1 'polypeptide(L)'
;MRFLLFFSILCYDFFYRLDFNLAEMNKIVGGFAICKELGFCPYNLKICKSGVFMPDPKYVPEEPICAVATALAPAALGIVRCTGKGCVSLLSKVFSRPAALLQAAGNSIVYGWIKNGGAKIDEVMVSVFRAPKSFTGEDMVEVSCHGGPGVVMAVQNVLLNNGFRQAERGEFTFRAFINGKADLTKAEAVQEIIESRTGESRSRAVGRLAGNLFEEISGIKKLLTDTLASIEVEIEYPEDEETIADSFDRSDLQEAIRRLSELNDSWQGEKLYQDGARVVLCGRTNAGKSSLFNAILKEDRAIVSDIEGTTRDWLESWVDFGGLPVRLFDTAGLRETEDVIEAHGVELTKNLTEDADVILYLCDGASGLSKDDVDFLRNAEKPVVFCWNKIDATDAALAEKNSLALKNENIEKIKKEIKISAKKGNGFSELYGAVKEILFSGTGNERAQAGLGSARQKLAVEEALESVSHSIVAADKDFALDAVVQDLEDAIDFLGEVTGEVTADDVLESIFSRFCVGK
;
A
#
# COMPACT_ATOMS: atom_id res chain seq x y z
N MET A 1 -27.04 22.80 17.86
CA MET A 1 -26.35 21.76 17.08
C MET A 1 -27.17 20.50 16.86
N ARG A 2 -27.97 20.00 17.80
CA ARG A 2 -28.87 18.85 17.59
C ARG A 2 -30.09 19.12 16.68
N PHE A 3 -30.54 20.36 16.54
CA PHE A 3 -31.70 20.75 15.71
C PHE A 3 -31.34 20.81 14.20
N LEU A 4 -30.09 21.07 13.86
CA LEU A 4 -29.61 21.15 12.46
C LEU A 4 -29.34 19.77 11.83
N LEU A 5 -28.93 18.77 12.66
CA LEU A 5 -28.81 17.38 12.19
C LEU A 5 -30.18 16.75 11.88
N PHE A 6 -31.21 17.11 12.66
CA PHE A 6 -32.56 16.60 12.46
C PHE A 6 -33.21 17.13 11.17
N PHE A 7 -32.85 18.36 10.76
CA PHE A 7 -33.34 18.96 9.52
C PHE A 7 -32.64 18.39 8.28
N SER A 8 -31.37 18.00 8.40
CA SER A 8 -30.60 17.37 7.32
C SER A 8 -31.12 15.95 7.02
N ILE A 9 -31.43 15.16 8.05
CA ILE A 9 -31.96 13.79 7.91
C ILE A 9 -33.39 13.82 7.37
N LEU A 10 -34.23 14.77 7.79
CA LEU A 10 -35.59 14.92 7.27
C LEU A 10 -35.64 15.39 5.81
N CYS A 11 -34.67 16.16 5.34
CA CYS A 11 -34.55 16.48 3.93
C CYS A 11 -34.13 15.28 3.08
N TYR A 12 -33.25 14.43 3.60
CA TYR A 12 -32.75 13.22 2.91
C TYR A 12 -33.89 12.20 2.69
N ASP A 13 -34.67 11.89 3.73
CA ASP A 13 -35.85 11.00 3.65
C ASP A 13 -37.01 11.53 2.80
N PHE A 14 -37.14 12.85 2.72
CA PHE A 14 -38.22 13.50 1.93
C PHE A 14 -37.92 13.48 0.42
N PHE A 15 -36.66 13.55 0.01
CA PHE A 15 -36.27 13.56 -1.40
C PHE A 15 -36.17 12.17 -2.04
N TYR A 16 -35.92 11.13 -1.25
CA TYR A 16 -35.82 9.75 -1.76
C TYR A 16 -37.19 9.11 -2.06
N ARG A 17 -38.27 9.64 -1.48
CA ARG A 17 -39.64 9.09 -1.64
C ARG A 17 -40.54 9.77 -2.68
N LEU A 18 -40.03 10.72 -3.44
CA LEU A 18 -40.85 11.46 -4.43
C LEU A 18 -40.13 11.48 -5.78
N ASP A 19 -40.74 10.82 -6.78
CA ASP A 19 -40.38 10.85 -8.20
C ASP A 19 -40.46 12.29 -8.76
N PHE A 20 -39.43 13.12 -8.60
CA PHE A 20 -39.35 14.46 -9.14
C PHE A 20 -38.76 14.50 -10.55
N ASN A 21 -39.44 15.18 -11.48
CA ASN A 21 -38.95 15.36 -12.83
C ASN A 21 -37.86 16.48 -12.89
N LEU A 22 -36.98 16.43 -13.90
CA LEU A 22 -35.85 17.34 -14.10
C LEU A 22 -36.19 18.84 -14.07
N ALA A 23 -37.42 19.24 -14.37
CA ALA A 23 -37.86 20.65 -14.40
C ALA A 23 -38.10 21.23 -13.00
N GLU A 24 -38.47 20.40 -12.04
CA GLU A 24 -38.65 20.80 -10.64
C GLU A 24 -37.30 20.85 -9.88
N MET A 25 -36.35 19.98 -10.21
CA MET A 25 -34.98 20.06 -9.70
C MET A 25 -34.31 21.41 -10.01
N ASN A 26 -34.52 21.97 -11.19
CA ASN A 26 -33.94 23.28 -11.56
C ASN A 26 -34.52 24.45 -10.72
N LYS A 27 -35.74 24.36 -10.20
CA LYS A 27 -36.30 25.37 -9.27
C LYS A 27 -35.69 25.28 -7.88
N ILE A 28 -35.36 24.07 -7.44
CA ILE A 28 -34.74 23.83 -6.13
C ILE A 28 -33.26 24.26 -6.15
N VAL A 29 -32.52 23.99 -7.25
CA VAL A 29 -31.16 24.47 -7.48
C VAL A 29 -31.10 26.01 -7.49
N GLY A 30 -32.10 26.69 -8.04
CA GLY A 30 -32.26 28.17 -7.97
C GLY A 30 -32.43 28.67 -6.53
N GLY A 31 -33.14 27.94 -5.67
CA GLY A 31 -33.28 28.25 -4.24
C GLY A 31 -31.97 28.11 -3.44
N PHE A 32 -31.15 27.12 -3.76
CA PHE A 32 -29.83 26.96 -3.14
C PHE A 32 -28.82 28.07 -3.55
N ALA A 33 -28.91 28.55 -4.78
CA ALA A 33 -28.09 29.69 -5.24
C ALA A 33 -28.40 30.98 -4.44
N ILE A 34 -29.68 31.22 -4.14
CA ILE A 34 -30.12 32.35 -3.32
C ILE A 34 -29.64 32.21 -1.86
N CYS A 35 -29.65 31.01 -1.29
CA CYS A 35 -29.11 30.78 0.05
C CYS A 35 -27.59 31.06 0.14
N LYS A 36 -26.83 30.84 -0.94
CA LYS A 36 -25.40 31.14 -1.01
C LYS A 36 -25.11 32.64 -1.01
N GLU A 37 -25.93 33.44 -1.71
CA GLU A 37 -25.82 34.91 -1.73
C GLU A 37 -26.21 35.53 -0.37
N LEU A 38 -27.05 34.87 0.41
CA LEU A 38 -27.47 35.32 1.74
C LEU A 38 -26.52 34.88 2.89
N GLY A 39 -25.42 34.17 2.60
CA GLY A 39 -24.41 33.82 3.59
C GLY A 39 -24.81 32.71 4.59
N PHE A 40 -25.88 31.98 4.34
CA PHE A 40 -26.43 30.97 5.24
C PHE A 40 -25.99 29.52 4.92
N CYS A 41 -25.27 29.27 3.83
CA CYS A 41 -24.82 27.92 3.47
C CYS A 41 -23.31 27.77 3.71
N PRO A 42 -22.88 26.95 4.68
CA PRO A 42 -21.46 26.79 5.01
C PRO A 42 -20.68 25.89 4.05
N TYR A 43 -21.32 25.30 3.03
CA TYR A 43 -20.68 24.35 2.12
C TYR A 43 -20.79 24.78 0.64
N ASN A 44 -19.64 24.79 -0.05
CA ASN A 44 -19.55 24.99 -1.50
C ASN A 44 -19.89 23.67 -2.22
N LEU A 45 -21.16 23.39 -2.46
CA LEU A 45 -21.61 22.18 -3.13
C LEU A 45 -21.71 22.38 -4.65
N LYS A 46 -20.98 21.60 -5.43
CA LYS A 46 -21.13 21.48 -6.89
C LYS A 46 -21.72 20.10 -7.21
N ILE A 47 -22.78 20.08 -8.04
CA ILE A 47 -23.40 18.85 -8.52
C ILE A 47 -22.67 18.40 -9.79
N CYS A 48 -22.04 17.22 -9.77
CA CYS A 48 -21.52 16.56 -10.97
C CYS A 48 -22.62 15.73 -11.65
N LYS A 49 -22.43 15.46 -12.95
CA LYS A 49 -23.42 14.73 -13.80
C LYS A 49 -23.73 13.29 -13.34
N SER A 50 -22.96 12.74 -12.39
CA SER A 50 -23.14 11.42 -11.79
C SER A 50 -23.95 11.41 -10.48
N GLY A 51 -24.45 12.57 -10.00
CA GLY A 51 -25.24 12.63 -8.77
C GLY A 51 -24.45 12.54 -7.46
N VAL A 52 -23.12 12.44 -7.51
CA VAL A 52 -22.26 12.37 -6.32
C VAL A 52 -21.99 13.78 -5.79
N PHE A 53 -22.33 14.03 -4.53
CA PHE A 53 -22.02 15.27 -3.82
C PHE A 53 -20.55 15.24 -3.37
N MET A 54 -19.69 16.07 -3.96
CA MET A 54 -18.31 16.25 -3.48
C MET A 54 -18.20 17.52 -2.61
N PRO A 55 -17.65 17.47 -1.38
CA PRO A 55 -17.14 18.65 -0.70
C PRO A 55 -15.99 19.23 -1.53
N ASP A 56 -15.78 20.57 -1.47
CA ASP A 56 -14.84 21.36 -2.30
C ASP A 56 -13.61 20.54 -2.72
N PRO A 57 -13.60 19.96 -3.94
CA PRO A 57 -12.64 18.90 -4.24
C PRO A 57 -11.25 19.53 -4.38
N LYS A 58 -10.28 19.04 -3.60
CA LYS A 58 -8.85 19.25 -3.89
C LYS A 58 -8.53 18.92 -5.36
N TYR A 59 -9.33 18.04 -5.95
CA TYR A 59 -9.21 17.56 -7.31
C TYR A 59 -10.37 18.07 -8.16
N VAL A 60 -10.07 18.91 -9.14
CA VAL A 60 -11.06 19.39 -10.12
C VAL A 60 -10.93 18.56 -11.39
N PRO A 61 -11.90 17.67 -11.69
CA PRO A 61 -11.88 16.88 -12.92
C PRO A 61 -11.76 17.77 -14.15
N GLU A 62 -11.08 17.26 -15.19
CA GLU A 62 -10.86 17.94 -16.47
C GLU A 62 -9.93 19.19 -16.43
N GLU A 63 -9.62 19.77 -15.26
CA GLU A 63 -8.70 20.90 -15.18
C GLU A 63 -7.28 20.49 -15.62
N PRO A 64 -6.59 21.29 -16.48
CA PRO A 64 -5.26 20.96 -16.90
C PRO A 64 -4.26 21.05 -15.73
N ILE A 65 -3.61 19.95 -15.42
CA ILE A 65 -2.60 19.85 -14.36
C ILE A 65 -1.25 19.42 -14.92
N CYS A 66 -0.18 19.80 -14.21
CA CYS A 66 1.16 19.32 -14.49
C CYS A 66 1.95 19.01 -13.21
N ALA A 67 2.88 18.08 -13.32
CA ALA A 67 3.82 17.77 -12.25
C ALA A 67 5.12 17.18 -12.81
N VAL A 68 6.20 17.31 -12.04
CA VAL A 68 7.44 16.55 -12.27
C VAL A 68 7.18 15.10 -11.90
N ALA A 69 7.46 14.18 -12.82
CA ALA A 69 7.24 12.75 -12.66
C ALA A 69 8.52 11.95 -12.33
N THR A 70 9.69 12.57 -12.42
CA THR A 70 11.01 11.96 -12.12
C THR A 70 11.60 12.60 -10.86
N ALA A 71 12.55 11.92 -10.21
CA ALA A 71 13.29 12.50 -9.09
C ALA A 71 14.01 13.78 -9.50
N LEU A 72 14.04 14.79 -8.63
CA LEU A 72 14.75 16.06 -8.83
C LEU A 72 16.22 15.92 -8.42
N ALA A 73 16.96 15.08 -9.14
CA ALA A 73 18.38 14.88 -9.01
C ALA A 73 19.06 14.97 -10.38
N PRO A 74 20.37 15.29 -10.47
CA PRO A 74 21.07 15.27 -11.75
C PRO A 74 20.95 13.93 -12.46
N ALA A 75 20.28 13.92 -13.61
CA ALA A 75 20.02 12.74 -14.42
C ALA A 75 20.11 13.06 -15.91
N ALA A 76 20.14 12.05 -16.76
CA ALA A 76 20.16 12.28 -18.21
C ALA A 76 18.84 12.87 -18.72
N LEU A 77 17.72 12.43 -18.17
CA LEU A 77 16.37 12.87 -18.56
C LEU A 77 15.54 13.21 -17.33
N GLY A 78 14.68 14.22 -17.47
CA GLY A 78 13.60 14.56 -16.57
C GLY A 78 12.27 14.56 -17.33
N ILE A 79 11.17 14.21 -16.65
CA ILE A 79 9.84 14.16 -17.24
C ILE A 79 8.90 15.06 -16.45
N VAL A 80 8.24 15.98 -17.17
CA VAL A 80 7.10 16.75 -16.66
C VAL A 80 5.84 16.21 -17.32
N ARG A 81 4.93 15.70 -16.51
CA ARG A 81 3.67 15.08 -16.94
C ARG A 81 2.53 16.07 -16.85
N CYS A 82 1.64 16.09 -17.85
CA CYS A 82 0.46 16.93 -17.85
C CYS A 82 -0.77 16.12 -18.30
N THR A 83 -1.93 16.39 -17.72
CA THR A 83 -3.22 15.81 -18.14
C THR A 83 -4.33 16.82 -17.98
N GLY A 84 -5.47 16.55 -18.59
CA GLY A 84 -6.69 17.35 -18.49
C GLY A 84 -7.14 17.95 -19.80
N LYS A 85 -8.33 18.52 -19.78
CA LYS A 85 -8.98 19.08 -20.98
C LYS A 85 -8.18 20.22 -21.58
N GLY A 86 -7.76 20.04 -22.84
CA GLY A 86 -7.00 21.07 -23.56
C GLY A 86 -5.51 21.13 -23.20
N CYS A 87 -4.97 20.16 -22.44
CA CYS A 87 -3.55 20.16 -22.05
C CYS A 87 -2.61 20.25 -23.26
N VAL A 88 -2.90 19.57 -24.37
CA VAL A 88 -2.16 19.64 -25.62
C VAL A 88 -2.17 21.04 -26.22
N SER A 89 -3.34 21.70 -26.18
CA SER A 89 -3.51 23.07 -26.68
C SER A 89 -2.75 24.09 -25.81
N LEU A 90 -2.76 23.93 -24.49
CA LEU A 90 -1.99 24.78 -23.60
C LEU A 90 -0.48 24.62 -23.83
N LEU A 91 0.01 23.38 -23.89
CA LEU A 91 1.42 23.10 -24.17
C LEU A 91 1.85 23.67 -25.53
N SER A 92 0.97 23.66 -26.55
CA SER A 92 1.31 24.17 -27.88
C SER A 92 1.67 25.66 -27.90
N LYS A 93 1.19 26.47 -26.92
CA LYS A 93 1.51 27.90 -26.80
C LYS A 93 2.98 28.17 -26.47
N VAL A 94 3.60 27.24 -25.76
CA VAL A 94 4.99 27.32 -25.30
C VAL A 94 5.94 26.37 -26.02
N PHE A 95 5.43 25.68 -27.04
CA PHE A 95 6.20 24.71 -27.82
C PHE A 95 6.61 25.27 -29.18
N SER A 96 7.80 24.93 -29.65
CA SER A 96 8.37 25.52 -30.91
C SER A 96 7.65 25.08 -32.18
N ARG A 97 6.91 23.96 -32.14
CA ARG A 97 6.21 23.37 -33.30
C ARG A 97 4.73 23.13 -32.97
N PRO A 98 3.94 24.20 -32.73
CA PRO A 98 2.57 24.09 -32.23
C PRO A 98 1.64 23.27 -33.15
N ALA A 99 1.73 23.48 -34.47
CA ALA A 99 0.91 22.74 -35.44
C ALA A 99 1.20 21.23 -35.42
N ALA A 100 2.46 20.82 -35.32
CA ALA A 100 2.84 19.41 -35.24
C ALA A 100 2.32 18.78 -33.93
N LEU A 101 2.34 19.50 -32.83
CA LEU A 101 1.84 19.02 -31.54
C LEU A 101 0.31 18.88 -31.54
N LEU A 102 -0.40 19.88 -32.06
CA LEU A 102 -1.88 19.87 -32.14
C LEU A 102 -2.41 18.75 -33.04
N GLN A 103 -1.69 18.47 -34.16
CA GLN A 103 -2.07 17.44 -35.13
C GLN A 103 -1.54 16.03 -34.75
N ALA A 104 -0.74 15.93 -33.68
CA ALA A 104 -0.15 14.68 -33.26
C ALA A 104 -1.24 13.65 -32.88
N ALA A 105 -1.12 12.45 -33.44
CA ALA A 105 -1.95 11.31 -33.06
C ALA A 105 -1.60 10.87 -31.63
N GLY A 106 -2.52 10.13 -30.98
CA GLY A 106 -2.19 9.45 -29.73
C GLY A 106 -1.08 8.43 -29.90
N ASN A 107 -0.27 8.23 -28.84
CA ASN A 107 0.91 7.35 -28.83
C ASN A 107 1.99 7.77 -29.83
N SER A 108 2.18 9.08 -30.01
CA SER A 108 3.22 9.65 -30.88
C SER A 108 4.15 10.59 -30.11
N ILE A 109 5.34 10.81 -30.67
CA ILE A 109 6.36 11.68 -30.08
C ILE A 109 6.61 12.85 -31.02
N VAL A 110 6.63 14.07 -30.47
CA VAL A 110 6.92 15.30 -31.21
C VAL A 110 8.18 15.97 -30.63
N TYR A 111 9.21 16.11 -31.43
CA TYR A 111 10.45 16.79 -31.10
C TYR A 111 10.31 18.30 -31.26
N GLY A 112 10.90 19.06 -30.35
CA GLY A 112 10.94 20.53 -30.41
C GLY A 112 11.59 21.18 -29.21
N TRP A 113 11.26 22.45 -28.95
CA TRP A 113 11.79 23.26 -27.85
C TRP A 113 10.66 23.80 -26.99
N ILE A 114 10.83 23.77 -25.68
CA ILE A 114 10.02 24.58 -24.75
C ILE A 114 10.56 26.00 -24.77
N LYS A 115 9.65 26.99 -24.83
CA LYS A 115 9.97 28.42 -24.92
C LYS A 115 9.23 29.21 -23.85
N ASN A 116 9.86 30.28 -23.38
CA ASN A 116 9.25 31.29 -22.51
C ASN A 116 9.44 32.66 -23.13
N GLY A 117 8.35 33.32 -23.59
CA GLY A 117 8.40 34.62 -24.21
C GLY A 117 9.38 34.74 -25.40
N GLY A 118 9.62 33.65 -26.16
CA GLY A 118 10.55 33.58 -27.27
C GLY A 118 11.93 33.00 -26.93
N ALA A 119 12.35 33.01 -25.68
CA ALA A 119 13.59 32.37 -25.23
C ALA A 119 13.42 30.85 -25.19
N LYS A 120 14.41 30.10 -25.69
CA LYS A 120 14.46 28.65 -25.60
C LYS A 120 14.87 28.26 -24.17
N ILE A 121 14.09 27.36 -23.55
CA ILE A 121 14.39 26.78 -22.25
C ILE A 121 15.18 25.50 -22.41
N ASP A 122 14.60 24.53 -23.15
CA ASP A 122 15.24 23.25 -23.39
C ASP A 122 14.72 22.58 -24.67
N GLU A 123 15.53 21.70 -25.21
CA GLU A 123 15.20 20.81 -26.30
C GLU A 123 14.53 19.55 -25.76
N VAL A 124 13.32 19.24 -26.24
CA VAL A 124 12.48 18.24 -25.62
C VAL A 124 11.84 17.29 -26.63
N MET A 125 11.46 16.10 -26.14
CA MET A 125 10.53 15.20 -26.80
C MET A 125 9.22 15.21 -26.02
N VAL A 126 8.10 15.41 -26.73
CA VAL A 126 6.75 15.40 -26.14
C VAL A 126 6.02 14.14 -26.58
N SER A 127 5.77 13.23 -25.66
CA SER A 127 4.89 12.10 -25.87
C SER A 127 3.44 12.55 -25.76
N VAL A 128 2.59 12.21 -26.73
CA VAL A 128 1.19 12.63 -26.79
C VAL A 128 0.28 11.42 -26.63
N PHE A 129 -0.66 11.50 -25.70
CA PHE A 129 -1.68 10.48 -25.49
C PHE A 129 -3.05 11.14 -25.62
N ARG A 130 -3.96 10.51 -26.37
CA ARG A 130 -5.32 11.02 -26.59
C ARG A 130 -6.34 10.20 -25.80
N ALA A 131 -7.30 10.90 -25.20
CA ALA A 131 -8.43 10.26 -24.55
C ALA A 131 -9.16 9.27 -25.50
N PRO A 132 -9.64 8.12 -25.00
CA PRO A 132 -9.46 7.55 -23.67
C PRO A 132 -8.17 6.69 -23.53
N LYS A 133 -7.27 6.69 -24.52
CA LYS A 133 -6.05 5.84 -24.56
C LYS A 133 -4.87 6.54 -23.91
N SER A 134 -4.99 6.87 -22.63
CA SER A 134 -3.97 7.46 -21.78
C SER A 134 -4.02 6.81 -20.38
N PHE A 135 -3.08 7.16 -19.51
CA PHE A 135 -3.07 6.69 -18.11
C PHE A 135 -4.29 7.20 -17.34
N THR A 136 -4.61 8.48 -17.45
CA THR A 136 -5.73 9.11 -16.75
C THR A 136 -7.08 8.94 -17.45
N GLY A 137 -7.10 8.44 -18.69
CA GLY A 137 -8.31 8.45 -19.54
C GLY A 137 -8.60 9.79 -20.19
N GLU A 138 -7.88 10.85 -19.84
CA GLU A 138 -7.94 12.19 -20.44
C GLU A 138 -6.87 12.38 -21.53
N ASP A 139 -6.90 13.52 -22.27
CA ASP A 139 -5.72 13.93 -23.06
C ASP A 139 -4.54 14.14 -22.11
N MET A 140 -3.38 13.60 -22.47
CA MET A 140 -2.18 13.63 -21.64
C MET A 140 -0.93 13.84 -22.49
N VAL A 141 0.04 14.56 -21.95
CA VAL A 141 1.37 14.73 -22.55
C VAL A 141 2.46 14.53 -21.50
N GLU A 142 3.59 13.98 -21.95
CA GLU A 142 4.80 13.89 -21.15
C GLU A 142 5.93 14.62 -21.88
N VAL A 143 6.49 15.63 -21.22
CA VAL A 143 7.59 16.43 -21.72
C VAL A 143 8.89 15.86 -21.17
N SER A 144 9.64 15.13 -22.01
CA SER A 144 10.98 14.64 -21.69
C SER A 144 12.01 15.73 -22.00
N CYS A 145 12.64 16.27 -20.98
CA CYS A 145 13.67 17.31 -21.03
C CYS A 145 15.01 16.79 -20.47
N HIS A 146 16.08 17.59 -20.51
CA HIS A 146 17.31 17.24 -19.81
C HIS A 146 17.09 17.22 -18.29
N GLY A 147 17.66 16.21 -17.61
CA GLY A 147 17.36 15.87 -16.20
C GLY A 147 18.05 16.73 -15.16
N GLY A 148 18.58 17.91 -15.53
CA GLY A 148 19.07 18.88 -14.55
C GLY A 148 17.91 19.49 -13.76
N PRO A 149 17.95 19.53 -12.40
CA PRO A 149 16.85 20.07 -11.58
C PRO A 149 16.39 21.46 -12.03
N GLY A 150 17.35 22.35 -12.40
CA GLY A 150 17.03 23.69 -12.89
C GLY A 150 16.26 23.70 -14.22
N VAL A 151 16.55 22.75 -15.12
CA VAL A 151 15.84 22.61 -16.41
C VAL A 151 14.42 22.09 -16.17
N VAL A 152 14.29 21.01 -15.40
CA VAL A 152 12.99 20.39 -15.10
C VAL A 152 12.05 21.40 -14.44
N MET A 153 12.54 22.14 -13.45
CA MET A 153 11.77 23.20 -12.77
C MET A 153 11.43 24.36 -13.70
N ALA A 154 12.35 24.75 -14.62
CA ALA A 154 12.08 25.82 -15.59
C ALA A 154 10.96 25.40 -16.57
N VAL A 155 10.97 24.15 -17.05
CA VAL A 155 9.89 23.59 -17.88
C VAL A 155 8.56 23.61 -17.13
N GLN A 156 8.51 23.10 -15.89
CA GLN A 156 7.30 23.10 -15.09
C GLN A 156 6.76 24.52 -14.84
N ASN A 157 7.62 25.46 -14.47
CA ASN A 157 7.23 26.85 -14.22
C ASN A 157 6.63 27.53 -15.46
N VAL A 158 7.16 27.23 -16.65
CA VAL A 158 6.58 27.72 -17.91
C VAL A 158 5.16 27.16 -18.11
N LEU A 159 4.92 25.88 -17.80
CA LEU A 159 3.61 25.28 -17.90
C LEU A 159 2.61 25.90 -16.91
N LEU A 160 3.00 26.05 -15.65
CA LEU A 160 2.19 26.69 -14.60
C LEU A 160 1.79 28.11 -15.01
N ASN A 161 2.72 28.90 -15.54
CA ASN A 161 2.46 30.27 -15.99
C ASN A 161 1.59 30.36 -17.26
N ASN A 162 1.34 29.23 -17.94
CA ASN A 162 0.57 29.17 -19.17
C ASN A 162 -0.77 28.40 -19.02
N GLY A 163 -1.29 28.26 -17.81
CA GLY A 163 -2.64 27.81 -17.54
C GLY A 163 -2.75 26.37 -17.06
N PHE A 164 -1.65 25.71 -16.73
CA PHE A 164 -1.68 24.50 -15.94
C PHE A 164 -1.70 24.81 -14.44
N ARG A 165 -2.40 23.99 -13.67
CA ARG A 165 -2.29 23.97 -12.21
C ARG A 165 -1.26 22.92 -11.78
N GLN A 166 -0.61 23.14 -10.65
CA GLN A 166 0.20 22.09 -10.00
C GLN A 166 -0.71 20.92 -9.61
N ALA A 167 -0.32 19.71 -9.97
CA ALA A 167 -1.03 18.52 -9.54
C ALA A 167 -0.84 18.26 -8.04
N GLU A 168 -1.89 17.79 -7.39
CA GLU A 168 -1.84 17.30 -6.03
C GLU A 168 -1.20 15.88 -5.99
N ARG A 169 -0.92 15.40 -4.77
CA ARG A 169 -0.43 14.03 -4.58
C ARG A 169 -1.46 13.02 -5.07
N GLY A 170 -1.04 12.03 -5.84
CA GLY A 170 -1.91 10.98 -6.36
C GLY A 170 -2.95 11.41 -7.39
N GLU A 171 -2.99 12.70 -7.82
CA GLU A 171 -4.07 13.22 -8.67
C GLU A 171 -4.16 12.53 -10.04
N PHE A 172 -3.05 12.13 -10.63
CA PHE A 172 -3.08 11.38 -11.91
C PHE A 172 -3.71 9.99 -11.72
N THR A 173 -3.39 9.29 -10.65
CA THR A 173 -3.96 7.96 -10.34
C THR A 173 -5.42 8.08 -9.91
N PHE A 174 -5.77 9.11 -9.15
CA PHE A 174 -7.16 9.42 -8.81
C PHE A 174 -8.01 9.65 -10.07
N ARG A 175 -7.49 10.44 -11.04
CA ARG A 175 -8.18 10.64 -12.33
C ARG A 175 -8.30 9.35 -13.14
N ALA A 176 -7.29 8.48 -13.09
CA ALA A 176 -7.38 7.16 -13.69
C ALA A 176 -8.50 6.33 -13.05
N PHE A 177 -8.64 6.39 -11.73
CA PHE A 177 -9.70 5.70 -10.99
C PHE A 177 -11.09 6.23 -11.37
N ILE A 178 -11.35 7.54 -11.26
CA ILE A 178 -12.68 8.12 -11.57
C ILE A 178 -13.08 7.99 -13.04
N ASN A 179 -12.10 7.85 -13.96
CA ASN A 179 -12.32 7.61 -15.38
C ASN A 179 -12.41 6.11 -15.73
N GLY A 180 -12.44 5.22 -14.72
CA GLY A 180 -12.59 3.77 -14.90
C GLY A 180 -11.40 3.09 -15.58
N LYS A 181 -10.19 3.69 -15.51
CA LYS A 181 -8.95 3.11 -16.05
C LYS A 181 -8.29 2.15 -15.08
N ALA A 182 -8.53 2.34 -13.80
CA ALA A 182 -8.03 1.51 -12.71
C ALA A 182 -9.11 1.41 -11.62
N ASP A 183 -9.19 0.29 -10.95
CA ASP A 183 -9.89 0.12 -9.68
C ASP A 183 -8.97 0.49 -8.50
N LEU A 184 -9.48 0.54 -7.25
CA LEU A 184 -8.66 0.90 -6.10
C LEU A 184 -7.55 -0.10 -5.82
N THR A 185 -7.74 -1.40 -6.10
CA THR A 185 -6.69 -2.41 -5.88
C THR A 185 -5.49 -2.15 -6.79
N LYS A 186 -5.73 -1.77 -8.05
CA LYS A 186 -4.69 -1.37 -9.00
C LYS A 186 -4.05 -0.04 -8.64
N ALA A 187 -4.87 0.93 -8.17
CA ALA A 187 -4.35 2.21 -7.73
C ALA A 187 -3.35 2.04 -6.58
N GLU A 188 -3.73 1.33 -5.51
CA GLU A 188 -2.85 1.05 -4.37
C GLU A 188 -1.59 0.26 -4.81
N ALA A 189 -1.73 -0.72 -5.72
CA ALA A 189 -0.61 -1.51 -6.24
C ALA A 189 0.45 -0.65 -6.97
N VAL A 190 0.07 0.46 -7.60
CA VAL A 190 1.03 1.40 -8.20
C VAL A 190 1.97 1.98 -7.13
N GLN A 191 1.44 2.35 -5.96
CA GLN A 191 2.24 2.86 -4.85
C GLN A 191 3.15 1.76 -4.27
N GLU A 192 2.62 0.55 -4.07
CA GLU A 192 3.38 -0.59 -3.60
C GLU A 192 4.57 -0.92 -4.51
N ILE A 193 4.39 -0.86 -5.84
CA ILE A 193 5.47 -1.08 -6.81
C ILE A 193 6.59 -0.05 -6.63
N ILE A 194 6.23 1.23 -6.42
CA ILE A 194 7.20 2.32 -6.24
C ILE A 194 7.98 2.14 -4.93
N GLU A 195 7.31 1.70 -3.87
CA GLU A 195 7.88 1.49 -2.54
C GLU A 195 8.55 0.13 -2.38
N SER A 196 8.35 -0.80 -3.33
CA SER A 196 8.89 -2.14 -3.27
C SER A 196 10.42 -2.14 -3.17
N ARG A 197 10.95 -2.89 -2.21
CA ARG A 197 12.38 -2.92 -1.89
C ARG A 197 13.08 -4.18 -2.41
N THR A 198 12.33 -5.25 -2.66
CA THR A 198 12.87 -6.52 -3.15
C THR A 198 12.16 -6.97 -4.43
N GLY A 199 12.78 -7.91 -5.15
CA GLY A 199 12.16 -8.52 -6.32
C GLY A 199 10.85 -9.23 -6.01
N GLU A 200 10.74 -9.85 -4.85
CA GLU A 200 9.54 -10.54 -4.40
C GLU A 200 8.42 -9.56 -4.03
N SER A 201 8.71 -8.50 -3.24
CA SER A 201 7.74 -7.42 -2.95
C SER A 201 7.17 -6.82 -4.22
N ARG A 202 8.05 -6.51 -5.18
CA ARG A 202 7.63 -5.98 -6.49
C ARG A 202 6.75 -6.97 -7.25
N SER A 203 7.10 -8.27 -7.27
CA SER A 203 6.33 -9.30 -7.99
C SER A 203 4.89 -9.40 -7.46
N ARG A 204 4.70 -9.34 -6.14
CA ARG A 204 3.40 -9.34 -5.49
C ARG A 204 2.57 -8.12 -5.86
N ALA A 205 3.16 -6.93 -5.78
CA ALA A 205 2.49 -5.68 -6.18
C ALA A 205 2.14 -5.67 -7.69
N VAL A 206 3.01 -6.21 -8.57
CA VAL A 206 2.72 -6.37 -10.00
C VAL A 206 1.54 -7.33 -10.22
N GLY A 207 1.43 -8.41 -9.45
CA GLY A 207 0.27 -9.31 -9.50
C GLY A 207 -1.05 -8.58 -9.20
N ARG A 208 -1.08 -7.73 -8.16
CA ARG A 208 -2.24 -6.87 -7.84
C ARG A 208 -2.52 -5.85 -8.95
N LEU A 209 -1.49 -5.21 -9.48
CA LEU A 209 -1.64 -4.30 -10.63
C LEU A 209 -2.19 -5.01 -11.87
N ALA A 210 -1.83 -6.28 -12.09
CA ALA A 210 -2.36 -7.10 -13.17
C ALA A 210 -3.84 -7.47 -12.99
N GLY A 211 -4.37 -7.35 -11.76
CA GLY A 211 -5.78 -7.54 -11.44
C GLY A 211 -6.09 -8.81 -10.63
N ASN A 212 -5.10 -9.56 -10.19
CA ASN A 212 -5.33 -10.83 -9.48
C ASN A 212 -6.27 -10.66 -8.26
N LEU A 213 -6.08 -9.60 -7.46
CA LEU A 213 -6.94 -9.34 -6.30
C LEU A 213 -8.34 -8.90 -6.74
N PHE A 214 -8.45 -8.05 -7.75
CA PHE A 214 -9.74 -7.63 -8.30
C PHE A 214 -10.56 -8.81 -8.82
N GLU A 215 -9.94 -9.73 -9.56
CA GLU A 215 -10.59 -10.94 -10.08
C GLU A 215 -11.06 -11.86 -8.95
N GLU A 216 -10.23 -12.01 -7.90
CA GLU A 216 -10.57 -12.82 -6.73
C GLU A 216 -11.78 -12.24 -5.98
N ILE A 217 -11.76 -10.94 -5.65
CA ILE A 217 -12.87 -10.25 -4.98
C ILE A 217 -14.14 -10.29 -5.84
N SER A 218 -14.03 -10.04 -7.15
CA SER A 218 -15.17 -10.09 -8.07
C SER A 218 -15.78 -11.50 -8.14
N GLY A 219 -14.93 -12.54 -8.10
CA GLY A 219 -15.39 -13.92 -8.06
C GLY A 219 -16.17 -14.25 -6.78
N ILE A 220 -15.71 -13.77 -5.62
CA ILE A 220 -16.42 -13.95 -4.34
C ILE A 220 -17.74 -13.15 -4.35
N LYS A 221 -17.71 -11.87 -4.77
CA LYS A 221 -18.94 -11.05 -4.90
C LYS A 221 -19.99 -11.74 -5.76
N LYS A 222 -19.57 -12.39 -6.84
CA LYS A 222 -20.50 -13.10 -7.71
C LYS A 222 -21.19 -14.25 -6.97
N LEU A 223 -20.47 -15.06 -6.19
CA LEU A 223 -21.08 -16.14 -5.39
C LEU A 223 -22.15 -15.58 -4.45
N LEU A 224 -21.82 -14.48 -3.73
CA LEU A 224 -22.75 -13.83 -2.81
C LEU A 224 -23.98 -13.26 -3.53
N THR A 225 -23.77 -12.59 -4.68
CA THR A 225 -24.86 -12.01 -5.47
C THR A 225 -25.78 -13.07 -6.07
N ASP A 226 -25.20 -14.19 -6.57
CA ASP A 226 -26.00 -15.30 -7.12
C ASP A 226 -26.85 -15.97 -6.00
N THR A 227 -26.28 -16.12 -4.79
CA THR A 227 -27.03 -16.61 -3.61
C THR A 227 -28.12 -15.62 -3.18
N LEU A 228 -27.81 -14.32 -3.10
CA LEU A 228 -28.76 -13.28 -2.73
C LEU A 228 -29.97 -13.27 -3.69
N ALA A 229 -29.72 -13.29 -4.99
CA ALA A 229 -30.78 -13.36 -5.99
C ALA A 229 -31.68 -14.60 -5.84
N SER A 230 -31.10 -15.75 -5.44
CA SER A 230 -31.88 -16.97 -5.18
C SER A 230 -32.80 -16.80 -3.96
N ILE A 231 -32.28 -16.17 -2.89
CA ILE A 231 -33.07 -15.90 -1.67
C ILE A 231 -34.20 -14.90 -1.93
N GLU A 232 -33.94 -13.84 -2.70
CA GLU A 232 -34.95 -12.84 -3.05
C GLU A 232 -36.12 -13.46 -3.84
N VAL A 233 -35.82 -14.38 -4.76
CA VAL A 233 -36.87 -15.13 -5.50
C VAL A 233 -37.73 -15.97 -4.53
N GLU A 234 -37.10 -16.60 -3.55
CA GLU A 234 -37.83 -17.41 -2.55
C GLU A 234 -38.73 -16.55 -1.64
N ILE A 235 -38.26 -15.33 -1.27
CA ILE A 235 -39.05 -14.36 -0.49
C ILE A 235 -40.30 -13.91 -1.29
N GLU A 236 -40.13 -13.64 -2.61
CA GLU A 236 -41.23 -13.16 -3.45
C GLU A 236 -42.25 -14.26 -3.81
N TYR A 237 -41.78 -15.51 -3.94
CA TYR A 237 -42.59 -16.66 -4.40
C TYR A 237 -42.39 -17.85 -3.48
N PRO A 238 -42.81 -17.79 -2.20
CA PRO A 238 -42.63 -18.90 -1.28
C PRO A 238 -43.37 -20.16 -1.75
N GLU A 239 -42.63 -21.16 -2.19
CA GLU A 239 -43.16 -22.49 -2.52
C GLU A 239 -43.14 -23.35 -1.25
N ASP A 240 -44.36 -23.62 -0.70
CA ASP A 240 -44.68 -24.58 0.37
C ASP A 240 -43.68 -24.75 1.53
N GLU A 241 -44.07 -24.39 2.74
CA GLU A 241 -43.59 -24.79 4.10
C GLU A 241 -42.16 -25.35 4.26
N GLU A 242 -41.21 -25.02 3.37
CA GLU A 242 -39.79 -25.36 3.56
C GLU A 242 -39.17 -24.50 4.67
N THR A 243 -38.22 -25.08 5.42
CA THR A 243 -37.47 -24.34 6.42
C THR A 243 -36.49 -23.39 5.71
N ILE A 244 -36.21 -22.22 6.29
CA ILE A 244 -35.20 -21.25 5.80
C ILE A 244 -33.87 -21.96 5.51
N ALA A 245 -33.53 -22.99 6.27
CA ALA A 245 -32.35 -23.82 6.10
C ALA A 245 -32.27 -24.56 4.76
N ASP A 246 -33.40 -24.83 4.12
CA ASP A 246 -33.50 -25.63 2.89
C ASP A 246 -33.75 -24.74 1.66
N SER A 247 -33.98 -23.43 1.85
CA SER A 247 -34.44 -22.50 0.80
C SER A 247 -33.34 -22.05 -0.18
N PHE A 248 -32.02 -22.27 0.12
CA PHE A 248 -30.93 -21.95 -0.79
C PHE A 248 -29.72 -22.86 -0.63
N ASP A 249 -28.91 -22.96 -1.70
CA ASP A 249 -27.68 -23.75 -1.68
C ASP A 249 -26.57 -22.99 -0.93
N ARG A 250 -26.10 -23.60 0.17
CA ARG A 250 -25.04 -23.02 1.01
C ARG A 250 -23.63 -23.25 0.48
N SER A 251 -23.49 -24.03 -0.58
CA SER A 251 -22.16 -24.36 -1.12
C SER A 251 -21.40 -23.11 -1.57
N ASP A 252 -22.09 -22.15 -2.16
CA ASP A 252 -21.51 -20.89 -2.62
C ASP A 252 -21.06 -19.99 -1.45
N LEU A 253 -21.84 -19.95 -0.36
CA LEU A 253 -21.46 -19.22 0.86
C LEU A 253 -20.26 -19.88 1.56
N GLN A 254 -20.21 -21.21 1.62
CA GLN A 254 -19.08 -21.95 2.19
C GLN A 254 -17.81 -21.73 1.36
N GLU A 255 -17.92 -21.69 0.04
CA GLU A 255 -16.80 -21.39 -0.84
C GLU A 255 -16.36 -19.93 -0.69
N ALA A 256 -17.30 -18.97 -0.55
CA ALA A 256 -16.98 -17.56 -0.26
C ALA A 256 -16.22 -17.42 1.07
N ILE A 257 -16.69 -18.06 2.15
CA ILE A 257 -16.01 -18.08 3.46
C ILE A 257 -14.60 -18.66 3.34
N ARG A 258 -14.42 -19.78 2.64
CA ARG A 258 -13.11 -20.39 2.44
C ARG A 258 -12.15 -19.42 1.75
N ARG A 259 -12.57 -18.79 0.66
CA ARG A 259 -11.75 -17.84 -0.12
C ARG A 259 -11.46 -16.57 0.67
N LEU A 260 -12.44 -16.01 1.38
CA LEU A 260 -12.25 -14.85 2.26
C LEU A 260 -11.27 -15.15 3.40
N SER A 261 -11.37 -16.36 4.00
CA SER A 261 -10.43 -16.80 5.04
C SER A 261 -9.01 -16.91 4.50
N GLU A 262 -8.81 -17.48 3.33
CA GLU A 262 -7.51 -17.57 2.68
C GLU A 262 -6.90 -16.19 2.38
N LEU A 263 -7.72 -15.24 1.92
CA LEU A 263 -7.30 -13.85 1.73
C LEU A 263 -6.90 -13.19 3.06
N ASN A 264 -7.74 -13.32 4.08
CA ASN A 264 -7.48 -12.75 5.40
C ASN A 264 -6.20 -13.32 6.03
N ASP A 265 -5.98 -14.63 5.94
CA ASP A 265 -4.77 -15.29 6.45
C ASP A 265 -3.51 -14.89 5.69
N SER A 266 -3.64 -14.51 4.42
CA SER A 266 -2.50 -14.04 3.61
C SER A 266 -1.90 -12.72 4.11
N TRP A 267 -2.68 -11.88 4.80
CA TRP A 267 -2.31 -10.53 5.17
C TRP A 267 -1.03 -10.41 5.98
N GLN A 268 -0.83 -11.28 6.97
CA GLN A 268 0.37 -11.21 7.81
C GLN A 268 1.65 -11.41 6.98
N GLY A 269 1.62 -12.34 6.04
CA GLY A 269 2.72 -12.57 5.11
C GLY A 269 2.93 -11.42 4.13
N GLU A 270 1.85 -10.88 3.56
CA GLU A 270 1.91 -9.75 2.63
C GLU A 270 2.45 -8.49 3.30
N LYS A 271 2.05 -8.20 4.53
CA LYS A 271 2.55 -7.07 5.32
C LYS A 271 4.06 -7.12 5.51
N LEU A 272 4.65 -8.30 5.73
CA LEU A 272 6.10 -8.45 5.84
C LEU A 272 6.84 -8.09 4.54
N TYR A 273 6.23 -8.34 3.38
CA TYR A 273 6.81 -7.95 2.09
C TYR A 273 6.65 -6.44 1.79
N GLN A 274 5.69 -5.76 2.40
CA GLN A 274 5.45 -4.32 2.25
C GLN A 274 6.27 -3.49 3.25
N ASP A 275 6.05 -3.73 4.54
CA ASP A 275 6.64 -2.95 5.63
C ASP A 275 8.08 -3.37 5.95
N GLY A 276 8.45 -4.61 5.54
CA GLY A 276 9.70 -5.25 5.90
C GLY A 276 9.70 -5.77 7.34
N ALA A 277 10.40 -6.87 7.56
CA ALA A 277 10.57 -7.43 8.89
C ALA A 277 11.60 -6.66 9.71
N ARG A 278 11.34 -6.43 10.99
CA ARG A 278 12.26 -5.79 11.94
C ARG A 278 13.14 -6.83 12.60
N VAL A 279 14.43 -6.81 12.30
CA VAL A 279 15.42 -7.77 12.82
C VAL A 279 16.51 -7.03 13.59
N VAL A 280 16.67 -7.37 14.86
CA VAL A 280 17.60 -6.70 15.77
C VAL A 280 18.79 -7.60 16.08
N LEU A 281 20.01 -7.10 15.87
CA LEU A 281 21.25 -7.79 16.23
C LEU A 281 21.56 -7.57 17.72
N CYS A 282 21.56 -8.65 18.50
CA CYS A 282 21.91 -8.66 19.92
C CYS A 282 23.12 -9.56 20.19
N GLY A 283 23.68 -9.45 21.38
CA GLY A 283 24.80 -10.24 21.84
C GLY A 283 25.88 -9.40 22.51
N ARG A 284 26.83 -10.05 23.14
CA ARG A 284 27.93 -9.41 23.91
C ARG A 284 28.83 -8.55 23.03
N THR A 285 29.64 -7.73 23.70
CA THR A 285 30.73 -6.99 23.06
C THR A 285 31.70 -7.99 22.41
N ASN A 286 32.21 -7.69 21.22
CA ASN A 286 33.08 -8.55 20.42
C ASN A 286 32.49 -9.89 19.92
N ALA A 287 31.16 -10.14 20.08
CA ALA A 287 30.50 -11.29 19.45
C ALA A 287 30.46 -11.19 17.92
N GLY A 288 30.72 -10.01 17.35
CA GLY A 288 30.84 -9.79 15.91
C GLY A 288 29.59 -9.22 15.27
N LYS A 289 28.76 -8.50 16.03
CA LYS A 289 27.50 -7.85 15.53
C LYS A 289 27.78 -6.92 14.36
N SER A 290 28.62 -5.90 14.54
CA SER A 290 28.94 -4.95 13.46
C SER A 290 29.70 -5.61 12.31
N SER A 291 30.45 -6.69 12.58
CA SER A 291 31.05 -7.48 11.50
C SER A 291 30.01 -8.22 10.67
N LEU A 292 29.00 -8.80 11.30
CA LEU A 292 27.87 -9.45 10.62
C LEU A 292 27.04 -8.41 9.86
N PHE A 293 26.69 -7.30 10.50
CA PHE A 293 25.96 -6.20 9.89
C PHE A 293 26.65 -5.71 8.60
N ASN A 294 27.95 -5.38 8.70
CA ASN A 294 28.74 -4.93 7.55
C ASN A 294 28.93 -6.03 6.48
N ALA A 295 29.01 -7.30 6.87
CA ALA A 295 29.13 -8.41 5.92
C ALA A 295 27.84 -8.60 5.12
N ILE A 296 26.67 -8.51 5.77
CA ILE A 296 25.36 -8.57 5.11
C ILE A 296 25.21 -7.42 4.12
N LEU A 297 25.61 -6.20 4.51
CA LEU A 297 25.53 -5.02 3.63
C LEU A 297 26.47 -5.12 2.41
N LYS A 298 27.63 -5.78 2.55
CA LYS A 298 28.61 -5.94 1.46
C LYS A 298 28.25 -7.02 0.44
N GLU A 299 27.36 -7.95 0.75
CA GLU A 299 26.93 -9.01 -0.18
C GLU A 299 25.98 -8.52 -1.29
N ASP A 300 26.05 -7.24 -1.72
CA ASP A 300 25.10 -6.59 -2.66
C ASP A 300 23.63 -6.70 -2.23
N ARG A 301 23.41 -6.95 -0.92
CA ARG A 301 22.08 -7.09 -0.34
C ARG A 301 21.56 -5.82 0.33
N ALA A 302 22.41 -4.79 0.42
CA ALA A 302 21.97 -3.47 0.87
C ALA A 302 20.96 -2.91 -0.14
N ILE A 303 19.77 -2.64 0.32
CA ILE A 303 18.78 -1.93 -0.48
C ILE A 303 19.12 -0.45 -0.41
N VAL A 304 19.70 0.08 -1.49
CA VAL A 304 20.08 1.49 -1.56
C VAL A 304 18.82 2.34 -1.63
N SER A 305 18.62 3.23 -0.66
CA SER A 305 17.60 4.25 -0.70
C SER A 305 18.24 5.54 -1.19
N ASP A 306 17.84 6.03 -2.37
CA ASP A 306 18.27 7.32 -2.94
C ASP A 306 17.63 8.53 -2.25
N ILE A 307 16.94 8.35 -1.12
CA ILE A 307 16.33 9.45 -0.37
C ILE A 307 17.40 10.06 0.53
N GLU A 308 17.99 11.18 0.09
CA GLU A 308 18.86 12.03 0.92
C GLU A 308 18.11 12.47 2.18
N GLY A 309 18.61 12.07 3.34
CA GLY A 309 18.07 12.46 4.65
C GLY A 309 17.71 11.31 5.59
N THR A 310 17.63 10.07 5.13
CA THR A 310 17.37 8.89 5.99
C THR A 310 18.63 8.28 6.61
N THR A 311 19.83 8.76 6.24
CA THR A 311 21.12 8.23 6.70
C THR A 311 21.63 8.82 8.01
N ARG A 312 20.78 9.51 8.80
CA ARG A 312 21.21 10.09 10.09
C ARG A 312 21.07 9.15 11.28
N ASP A 313 20.33 8.06 11.14
CA ASP A 313 20.25 7.03 12.18
C ASP A 313 21.16 5.86 11.81
N TRP A 314 22.33 5.82 12.37
CA TRP A 314 23.45 4.88 12.18
C TRP A 314 23.11 3.43 12.51
N LEU A 315 21.86 3.14 12.84
CA LEU A 315 21.41 1.92 13.48
C LEU A 315 20.52 1.06 12.58
N GLU A 316 20.04 1.60 11.48
CA GLU A 316 19.09 0.92 10.61
C GLU A 316 19.61 0.80 9.18
N SER A 317 19.51 -0.39 8.61
CA SER A 317 19.73 -0.59 7.17
C SER A 317 18.73 -1.58 6.60
N TRP A 318 18.32 -1.30 5.37
CA TRP A 318 17.46 -2.21 4.63
C TRP A 318 18.30 -3.26 3.90
N VAL A 319 17.93 -4.53 4.04
CA VAL A 319 18.63 -5.67 3.44
C VAL A 319 17.63 -6.67 2.87
N ASP A 320 18.07 -7.46 1.89
CA ASP A 320 17.28 -8.51 1.28
C ASP A 320 17.65 -9.89 1.89
N PHE A 321 16.72 -10.49 2.63
CA PHE A 321 16.86 -11.85 3.16
C PHE A 321 16.18 -12.87 2.24
N GLY A 322 16.74 -13.05 1.04
CA GLY A 322 16.21 -14.02 0.07
C GLY A 322 14.81 -13.65 -0.43
N GLY A 323 14.64 -12.40 -0.84
CA GLY A 323 13.41 -11.82 -1.35
C GLY A 323 12.56 -11.10 -0.30
N LEU A 324 12.80 -11.33 1.00
CA LEU A 324 12.13 -10.64 2.08
C LEU A 324 12.89 -9.34 2.43
N PRO A 325 12.24 -8.16 2.36
CA PRO A 325 12.84 -6.93 2.84
C PRO A 325 12.92 -6.95 4.37
N VAL A 326 14.12 -6.67 4.89
CA VAL A 326 14.40 -6.67 6.34
C VAL A 326 15.00 -5.34 6.74
N ARG A 327 14.47 -4.75 7.80
CA ARG A 327 15.06 -3.63 8.52
C ARG A 327 15.99 -4.19 9.59
N LEU A 328 17.27 -4.12 9.33
CA LEU A 328 18.30 -4.66 10.22
C LEU A 328 18.84 -3.57 11.14
N PHE A 329 18.76 -3.80 12.45
CA PHE A 329 19.20 -2.86 13.47
C PHE A 329 20.47 -3.39 14.18
N ASP A 330 21.55 -2.58 14.21
CA ASP A 330 22.76 -2.89 14.98
C ASP A 330 22.77 -2.18 16.34
N THR A 331 22.63 -2.95 17.42
CA THR A 331 22.69 -2.41 18.79
C THR A 331 24.10 -2.04 19.24
N ALA A 332 25.15 -2.42 18.52
CA ALA A 332 26.55 -2.09 18.89
C ALA A 332 26.88 -0.61 18.58
N GLY A 333 26.32 -0.05 17.52
CA GLY A 333 26.51 1.37 17.15
C GLY A 333 25.97 2.37 18.18
N LEU A 334 25.13 1.92 19.12
CA LEU A 334 24.58 2.74 20.21
C LEU A 334 25.60 3.05 21.32
N ARG A 335 26.74 2.37 21.36
CA ARG A 335 27.72 2.44 22.47
C ARG A 335 28.98 3.25 22.16
N GLU A 336 29.16 3.81 20.97
CA GLU A 336 30.43 4.46 20.54
C GLU A 336 30.52 5.97 20.83
N THR A 337 29.60 6.57 21.60
CA THR A 337 29.73 7.98 22.02
C THR A 337 29.96 8.04 23.52
N GLU A 338 31.16 8.50 23.90
CA GLU A 338 31.58 8.68 25.30
C GLU A 338 30.70 9.71 26.03
N ASP A 339 30.45 9.41 27.33
CA ASP A 339 29.78 10.24 28.32
C ASP A 339 28.25 10.45 28.20
N VAL A 340 27.51 9.89 29.19
CA VAL A 340 26.06 10.02 29.48
C VAL A 340 25.15 8.94 28.88
N ILE A 341 25.62 8.01 28.06
CA ILE A 341 24.80 7.22 27.12
C ILE A 341 24.60 5.76 27.55
N GLU A 342 25.26 5.27 28.60
CA GLU A 342 25.15 3.83 28.95
C GLU A 342 23.72 3.44 29.37
N ALA A 343 23.05 4.29 30.15
CA ALA A 343 21.65 4.07 30.54
C ALA A 343 20.67 4.26 29.37
N HIS A 344 20.92 5.25 28.51
CA HIS A 344 20.10 5.52 27.33
C HIS A 344 20.26 4.45 26.24
N GLY A 345 21.47 3.92 26.06
CA GLY A 345 21.75 2.81 25.14
C GLY A 345 21.09 1.49 25.54
N VAL A 346 20.98 1.22 26.84
CA VAL A 346 20.29 0.03 27.35
C VAL A 346 18.77 0.16 27.15
N GLU A 347 18.19 1.32 27.44
CA GLU A 347 16.77 1.60 27.24
C GLU A 347 16.39 1.56 25.76
N LEU A 348 17.22 2.13 24.88
CA LEU A 348 17.00 2.09 23.43
C LEU A 348 17.11 0.67 22.87
N THR A 349 18.09 -0.12 23.36
CA THR A 349 18.20 -1.54 22.98
C THR A 349 16.96 -2.32 23.42
N LYS A 350 16.41 -2.04 24.61
CA LYS A 350 15.21 -2.67 25.11
C LYS A 350 14.01 -2.33 24.22
N ASN A 351 13.79 -1.06 23.92
CA ASN A 351 12.72 -0.63 23.02
C ASN A 351 12.82 -1.27 21.64
N LEU A 352 14.02 -1.33 21.05
CA LEU A 352 14.25 -2.00 19.77
C LEU A 352 13.93 -3.50 19.81
N THR A 353 14.28 -4.19 20.92
CA THR A 353 13.97 -5.62 21.06
C THR A 353 12.49 -5.88 21.31
N GLU A 354 11.78 -4.97 21.97
CA GLU A 354 10.32 -5.03 22.16
C GLU A 354 9.57 -4.86 20.83
N ASP A 355 10.07 -4.01 19.94
CA ASP A 355 9.51 -3.73 18.62
C ASP A 355 9.98 -4.71 17.53
N ALA A 356 10.92 -5.60 17.82
CA ALA A 356 11.47 -6.56 16.85
C ALA A 356 10.45 -7.64 16.48
N ASP A 357 10.51 -8.11 15.24
CA ASP A 357 9.82 -9.34 14.82
C ASP A 357 10.67 -10.58 15.15
N VAL A 358 12.02 -10.46 14.99
CA VAL A 358 12.99 -11.52 15.31
C VAL A 358 14.26 -10.90 15.87
N ILE A 359 14.81 -11.54 16.89
CA ILE A 359 16.11 -11.18 17.46
C ILE A 359 17.18 -12.14 16.90
N LEU A 360 18.24 -11.60 16.31
CA LEU A 360 19.47 -12.36 15.98
C LEU A 360 20.46 -12.22 17.14
N TYR A 361 20.59 -13.25 17.97
CA TYR A 361 21.49 -13.23 19.09
C TYR A 361 22.82 -13.86 18.73
N LEU A 362 23.90 -13.06 18.72
CA LEU A 362 25.24 -13.49 18.38
C LEU A 362 26.05 -13.86 19.61
N CYS A 363 26.62 -15.06 19.59
CA CYS A 363 27.58 -15.52 20.56
C CYS A 363 28.90 -15.95 19.85
N ASP A 364 30.05 -15.61 20.44
CA ASP A 364 31.35 -16.02 19.93
C ASP A 364 31.56 -17.52 20.19
N GLY A 365 31.67 -18.31 19.11
CA GLY A 365 31.89 -19.75 19.21
C GLY A 365 33.16 -20.16 19.91
N ALA A 366 34.18 -19.30 19.94
CA ALA A 366 35.45 -19.58 20.67
C ALA A 366 35.31 -19.32 22.18
N SER A 367 34.47 -18.36 22.59
CA SER A 367 34.26 -18.00 24.01
C SER A 367 33.18 -18.84 24.69
N GLY A 368 32.22 -19.38 23.92
CA GLY A 368 31.10 -20.13 24.43
C GLY A 368 30.03 -19.26 25.13
N LEU A 369 29.04 -19.93 25.71
CA LEU A 369 27.88 -19.31 26.38
C LEU A 369 28.28 -18.78 27.77
N SER A 370 27.87 -17.56 28.10
CA SER A 370 28.05 -16.96 29.41
C SER A 370 26.72 -16.86 30.18
N LYS A 371 26.79 -16.54 31.47
CA LYS A 371 25.59 -16.32 32.27
C LYS A 371 24.74 -15.16 31.76
N ASP A 372 25.38 -14.06 31.36
CA ASP A 372 24.67 -12.87 30.83
C ASP A 372 23.94 -13.19 29.51
N ASP A 373 24.50 -14.07 28.65
CA ASP A 373 23.84 -14.54 27.44
C ASP A 373 22.57 -15.32 27.81
N VAL A 374 22.64 -16.21 28.78
CA VAL A 374 21.50 -17.02 29.26
C VAL A 374 20.41 -16.13 29.88
N ASP A 375 20.81 -15.16 30.70
CA ASP A 375 19.89 -14.25 31.38
C ASP A 375 19.17 -13.37 30.34
N PHE A 376 19.84 -12.85 29.32
CA PHE A 376 19.20 -12.13 28.21
C PHE A 376 18.20 -13.00 27.46
N LEU A 377 18.63 -14.20 27.06
CA LEU A 377 17.80 -15.11 26.25
C LEU A 377 16.56 -15.60 26.98
N ARG A 378 16.62 -15.79 28.30
CA ARG A 378 15.46 -16.16 29.12
C ARG A 378 14.44 -15.03 29.28
N ASN A 379 14.92 -13.78 29.28
CA ASN A 379 14.08 -12.60 29.38
C ASN A 379 13.60 -12.07 28.02
N ALA A 380 14.03 -12.68 26.92
CA ALA A 380 13.59 -12.28 25.58
C ALA A 380 12.08 -12.56 25.38
N GLU A 381 11.34 -11.58 24.92
CA GLU A 381 9.90 -11.72 24.65
C GLU A 381 9.64 -12.19 23.21
N LYS A 382 10.54 -11.87 22.30
CA LYS A 382 10.42 -12.17 20.87
C LYS A 382 11.16 -13.46 20.49
N PRO A 383 10.82 -14.08 19.35
CA PRO A 383 11.53 -15.25 18.85
C PRO A 383 12.99 -14.91 18.56
N VAL A 384 13.88 -15.84 18.90
CA VAL A 384 15.34 -15.69 18.77
C VAL A 384 15.89 -16.70 17.78
N VAL A 385 16.69 -16.21 16.83
CA VAL A 385 17.67 -17.01 16.09
C VAL A 385 19.01 -16.89 16.80
N PHE A 386 19.48 -17.96 17.38
CA PHE A 386 20.77 -17.99 18.07
C PHE A 386 21.90 -18.29 17.09
N CYS A 387 22.89 -17.41 17.02
CA CYS A 387 23.99 -17.50 16.06
C CYS A 387 25.34 -17.71 16.75
N TRP A 388 25.94 -18.89 16.58
CA TRP A 388 27.34 -19.10 16.88
C TRP A 388 28.18 -18.45 15.79
N ASN A 389 28.82 -17.35 16.09
CA ASN A 389 29.73 -16.66 15.17
C ASN A 389 31.18 -17.10 15.34
N LYS A 390 32.03 -16.75 14.38
CA LYS A 390 33.46 -17.08 14.32
C LYS A 390 33.75 -18.59 14.25
N ILE A 391 32.86 -19.33 13.57
CA ILE A 391 33.06 -20.79 13.38
C ILE A 391 34.33 -21.13 12.63
N ASP A 392 34.91 -20.17 11.89
CA ASP A 392 36.19 -20.30 11.21
C ASP A 392 37.41 -20.35 12.18
N ALA A 393 37.21 -19.94 13.44
CA ALA A 393 38.20 -19.98 14.53
C ALA A 393 37.83 -20.99 15.63
N THR A 394 36.73 -21.76 15.46
CA THR A 394 36.19 -22.70 16.44
C THR A 394 36.41 -24.13 15.93
N ASP A 395 36.98 -25.03 16.74
CA ASP A 395 37.08 -26.44 16.36
C ASP A 395 35.73 -27.18 16.50
N ALA A 396 35.61 -28.32 15.83
CA ALA A 396 34.36 -29.06 15.77
C ALA A 396 33.90 -29.57 17.15
N ALA A 397 34.85 -30.00 18.01
CA ALA A 397 34.51 -30.50 19.34
C ALA A 397 33.99 -29.39 20.26
N LEU A 398 34.60 -28.20 20.20
CA LEU A 398 34.11 -27.01 20.91
C LEU A 398 32.74 -26.57 20.41
N ALA A 399 32.52 -26.60 19.10
CA ALA A 399 31.22 -26.26 18.49
C ALA A 399 30.12 -27.22 18.95
N GLU A 400 30.37 -28.51 19.06
CA GLU A 400 29.42 -29.50 19.58
C GLU A 400 29.14 -29.29 21.07
N LYS A 401 30.17 -29.03 21.87
CA LYS A 401 30.04 -28.73 23.29
C LYS A 401 29.20 -27.49 23.53
N ASN A 402 29.39 -26.44 22.75
CA ASN A 402 28.64 -25.19 22.83
C ASN A 402 27.14 -25.41 22.46
N SER A 403 26.85 -26.15 21.39
CA SER A 403 25.50 -26.54 21.02
C SER A 403 24.79 -27.34 22.12
N LEU A 404 25.52 -28.28 22.77
CA LEU A 404 24.97 -29.07 23.88
C LEU A 404 24.70 -28.19 25.11
N ALA A 405 25.59 -27.25 25.42
CA ALA A 405 25.40 -26.30 26.52
C ALA A 405 24.15 -25.43 26.30
N LEU A 406 23.97 -24.91 25.09
CA LEU A 406 22.77 -24.11 24.74
C LEU A 406 21.48 -24.93 24.88
N LYS A 407 21.47 -26.17 24.38
CA LYS A 407 20.30 -27.06 24.48
C LYS A 407 19.91 -27.38 25.93
N ASN A 408 20.92 -27.53 26.81
CA ASN A 408 20.70 -27.84 28.24
C ASN A 408 20.00 -26.68 28.98
N GLU A 409 20.12 -25.43 28.50
CA GLU A 409 19.45 -24.26 29.08
C GLU A 409 17.93 -24.25 28.81
N ASN A 410 17.46 -25.04 27.82
CA ASN A 410 16.05 -25.23 27.46
C ASN A 410 15.23 -23.91 27.34
N ILE A 411 15.77 -22.96 26.58
CA ILE A 411 15.17 -21.64 26.39
C ILE A 411 14.16 -21.68 25.25
N GLU A 412 12.88 -21.58 25.56
CA GLU A 412 11.75 -21.74 24.61
C GLU A 412 11.76 -20.72 23.47
N LYS A 413 12.28 -19.52 23.73
CA LYS A 413 12.31 -18.43 22.73
C LYS A 413 13.33 -18.65 21.62
N ILE A 414 14.32 -19.51 21.82
CA ILE A 414 15.27 -19.90 20.77
C ILE A 414 14.55 -20.84 19.79
N LYS A 415 14.22 -20.33 18.62
CA LYS A 415 13.52 -21.09 17.58
C LYS A 415 14.49 -21.83 16.65
N LYS A 416 15.67 -21.25 16.42
CA LYS A 416 16.71 -21.85 15.57
C LYS A 416 18.10 -21.56 16.13
N GLU A 417 19.02 -22.52 15.93
CA GLU A 417 20.45 -22.41 16.21
C GLU A 417 21.21 -22.48 14.89
N ILE A 418 22.00 -21.44 14.58
CA ILE A 418 22.74 -21.31 13.32
C ILE A 418 24.24 -21.12 13.62
N LYS A 419 25.08 -21.67 12.77
CA LYS A 419 26.54 -21.52 12.84
C LYS A 419 27.02 -20.63 11.70
N ILE A 420 27.66 -19.49 12.00
CA ILE A 420 28.08 -18.50 11.01
C ILE A 420 29.53 -18.09 11.16
N SER A 421 30.11 -17.59 10.07
CA SER A 421 31.31 -16.79 10.10
C SER A 421 31.07 -15.45 9.41
N ALA A 422 30.89 -14.41 10.18
CA ALA A 422 30.71 -13.05 9.65
C ALA A 422 31.92 -12.60 8.80
N LYS A 423 33.11 -13.17 9.06
CA LYS A 423 34.35 -12.87 8.31
C LYS A 423 34.38 -13.53 6.93
N LYS A 424 33.86 -14.76 6.83
CA LYS A 424 33.94 -15.59 5.60
C LYS A 424 32.61 -15.68 4.84
N GLY A 425 31.49 -15.13 5.37
CA GLY A 425 30.17 -15.24 4.78
C GLY A 425 29.52 -16.63 4.91
N ASN A 426 30.09 -17.54 5.70
CA ASN A 426 29.53 -18.88 5.85
C ASN A 426 28.28 -18.86 6.73
N GLY A 427 27.25 -19.65 6.38
CA GLY A 427 26.01 -19.82 7.14
C GLY A 427 24.95 -18.72 6.92
N PHE A 428 25.17 -17.78 6.00
CA PHE A 428 24.22 -16.68 5.77
C PHE A 428 22.93 -17.15 5.10
N SER A 429 23.01 -18.10 4.17
CA SER A 429 21.82 -18.66 3.54
C SER A 429 20.90 -19.35 4.55
N GLU A 430 21.49 -20.13 5.47
CA GLU A 430 20.74 -20.77 6.56
C GLU A 430 20.16 -19.74 7.53
N LEU A 431 20.91 -18.66 7.83
CA LEU A 431 20.44 -17.55 8.66
C LEU A 431 19.19 -16.88 8.06
N TYR A 432 19.24 -16.54 6.77
CA TYR A 432 18.10 -15.93 6.07
C TYR A 432 16.90 -16.87 6.01
N GLY A 433 17.14 -18.14 5.73
CA GLY A 433 16.10 -19.18 5.74
C GLY A 433 15.44 -19.34 7.11
N ALA A 434 16.24 -19.34 8.19
CA ALA A 434 15.72 -19.44 9.57
C ALA A 434 14.84 -18.23 9.97
N VAL A 435 15.26 -17.02 9.60
CA VAL A 435 14.46 -15.81 9.85
C VAL A 435 13.14 -15.89 9.10
N LYS A 436 13.15 -16.25 7.81
CA LYS A 436 11.94 -16.42 7.01
C LYS A 436 11.01 -17.48 7.62
N GLU A 437 11.53 -18.66 7.95
CA GLU A 437 10.73 -19.74 8.54
C GLU A 437 10.04 -19.31 9.83
N ILE A 438 10.71 -18.53 10.69
CA ILE A 438 10.11 -18.01 11.93
C ILE A 438 9.01 -16.99 11.63
N LEU A 439 9.26 -16.06 10.73
CA LEU A 439 8.32 -15.00 10.39
C LEU A 439 7.06 -15.51 9.68
N PHE A 440 7.20 -16.56 8.90
CA PHE A 440 6.07 -17.19 8.19
C PHE A 440 5.50 -18.41 8.91
N SER A 441 6.01 -18.77 10.11
CA SER A 441 5.43 -19.84 10.92
C SER A 441 4.06 -19.40 11.45
N GLY A 442 2.99 -19.94 10.87
CA GLY A 442 1.60 -19.60 11.22
C GLY A 442 0.92 -18.63 10.25
N THR A 443 1.62 -18.14 9.23
CA THR A 443 0.99 -17.45 8.11
C THR A 443 0.57 -18.48 7.06
N GLY A 444 -0.62 -18.26 6.45
CA GLY A 444 -1.09 -19.09 5.36
C GLY A 444 -0.13 -19.10 4.16
N ASN A 445 -0.52 -19.79 3.12
CA ASN A 445 0.31 -20.14 1.96
C ASN A 445 1.19 -18.98 1.45
N GLU A 446 2.53 -19.15 1.47
CA GLU A 446 3.53 -18.15 1.00
C GLU A 446 3.32 -17.66 -0.45
N ARG A 447 2.45 -18.31 -1.20
CA ARG A 447 2.20 -18.08 -2.63
C ARG A 447 0.76 -17.74 -2.96
N ALA A 448 0.04 -17.02 -2.10
CA ALA A 448 -1.27 -16.52 -2.47
C ALA A 448 -1.14 -15.65 -3.74
N GLN A 449 -1.72 -16.10 -4.86
CA GLN A 449 -1.68 -15.35 -6.13
C GLN A 449 -2.42 -14.02 -6.02
N ALA A 450 -3.36 -13.91 -5.07
CA ALA A 450 -4.17 -12.74 -4.78
C ALA A 450 -4.03 -12.39 -3.30
N GLY A 451 -2.94 -11.76 -2.89
CA GLY A 451 -2.76 -11.32 -1.50
C GLY A 451 -3.28 -9.89 -1.30
N LEU A 452 -3.70 -9.57 -0.06
CA LEU A 452 -4.14 -8.23 0.31
C LEU A 452 -2.98 -7.23 0.32
N GLY A 453 -3.20 -6.04 -0.25
CA GLY A 453 -2.20 -5.00 -0.43
C GLY A 453 -2.23 -3.90 0.63
N SER A 454 -3.26 -3.83 1.49
CA SER A 454 -3.36 -2.78 2.50
C SER A 454 -4.19 -3.20 3.71
N ALA A 455 -3.97 -2.51 4.85
CA ALA A 455 -4.77 -2.72 6.06
C ALA A 455 -6.27 -2.41 5.84
N ARG A 456 -6.58 -1.46 4.94
CA ARG A 456 -7.95 -1.16 4.53
C ARG A 456 -8.61 -2.37 3.87
N GLN A 457 -7.93 -2.96 2.88
CA GLN A 457 -8.42 -4.16 2.19
C GLN A 457 -8.61 -5.32 3.17
N LYS A 458 -7.68 -5.48 4.12
CA LYS A 458 -7.78 -6.51 5.17
C LYS A 458 -9.02 -6.32 6.04
N LEU A 459 -9.27 -5.10 6.50
CA LEU A 459 -10.44 -4.80 7.32
C LEU A 459 -11.74 -5.10 6.58
N ALA A 460 -11.88 -4.61 5.34
CA ALA A 460 -13.07 -4.85 4.53
C ALA A 460 -13.30 -6.35 4.24
N VAL A 461 -12.23 -7.12 3.99
CA VAL A 461 -12.34 -8.58 3.83
C VAL A 461 -12.74 -9.27 5.14
N GLU A 462 -12.25 -8.81 6.29
CA GLU A 462 -12.59 -9.34 7.61
C GLU A 462 -14.05 -9.08 7.94
N GLU A 463 -14.55 -7.87 7.70
CA GLU A 463 -15.96 -7.50 7.89
C GLU A 463 -16.87 -8.30 6.94
N ALA A 464 -16.49 -8.46 5.67
CA ALA A 464 -17.22 -9.31 4.73
C ALA A 464 -17.26 -10.78 5.18
N LEU A 465 -16.14 -11.33 5.69
CA LEU A 465 -16.07 -12.69 6.21
C LEU A 465 -16.99 -12.89 7.43
N GLU A 466 -17.03 -11.90 8.33
CA GLU A 466 -17.91 -11.92 9.51
C GLU A 466 -19.38 -11.91 9.07
N SER A 467 -19.77 -11.02 8.13
CA SER A 467 -21.14 -10.91 7.62
C SER A 467 -21.59 -12.21 6.94
N VAL A 468 -20.78 -12.80 6.03
CA VAL A 468 -21.13 -14.08 5.40
C VAL A 468 -21.21 -15.22 6.42
N SER A 469 -20.33 -15.23 7.43
CA SER A 469 -20.39 -16.25 8.48
C SER A 469 -21.64 -16.10 9.34
N HIS A 470 -22.06 -14.84 9.62
CA HIS A 470 -23.28 -14.55 10.38
C HIS A 470 -24.53 -14.96 9.60
N SER A 471 -24.57 -14.73 8.28
CA SER A 471 -25.70 -15.14 7.43
C SER A 471 -25.99 -16.66 7.50
N ILE A 472 -24.94 -17.50 7.52
CA ILE A 472 -25.11 -18.95 7.70
C ILE A 472 -25.66 -19.28 9.09
N VAL A 473 -25.14 -18.62 10.15
CA VAL A 473 -25.64 -18.83 11.52
C VAL A 473 -27.09 -18.36 11.67
N ALA A 474 -27.46 -17.28 11.01
CA ALA A 474 -28.84 -16.78 10.98
C ALA A 474 -29.78 -17.80 10.31
N ALA A 475 -29.38 -18.32 9.15
CA ALA A 475 -30.13 -19.36 8.45
C ALA A 475 -30.28 -20.65 9.28
N ASP A 476 -29.24 -21.08 10.02
CA ASP A 476 -29.29 -22.29 10.89
C ASP A 476 -30.20 -22.13 12.10
N LYS A 477 -30.46 -20.90 12.54
CA LYS A 477 -31.31 -20.58 13.70
C LYS A 477 -32.74 -20.22 13.31
N ASP A 478 -33.14 -20.43 12.05
CA ASP A 478 -34.44 -20.02 11.49
C ASP A 478 -34.79 -18.55 11.73
N PHE A 479 -33.77 -17.64 11.69
CA PHE A 479 -34.03 -16.21 11.63
C PHE A 479 -34.70 -15.88 10.29
N ALA A 480 -35.46 -14.77 10.25
CA ALA A 480 -36.10 -14.31 9.02
C ALA A 480 -35.09 -14.17 7.87
N LEU A 481 -35.49 -14.59 6.65
CA LEU A 481 -34.64 -14.47 5.44
C LEU A 481 -34.14 -13.03 5.21
N ASP A 482 -34.91 -12.03 5.62
CA ASP A 482 -34.49 -10.61 5.56
C ASP A 482 -33.15 -10.35 6.31
N ALA A 483 -32.89 -11.07 7.41
CA ALA A 483 -31.63 -10.94 8.14
C ALA A 483 -30.45 -11.56 7.37
N VAL A 484 -30.71 -12.68 6.67
CA VAL A 484 -29.70 -13.32 5.80
C VAL A 484 -29.40 -12.41 4.61
N VAL A 485 -30.42 -11.81 4.01
CA VAL A 485 -30.28 -10.84 2.90
C VAL A 485 -29.42 -9.66 3.31
N GLN A 486 -29.71 -9.05 4.47
CA GLN A 486 -28.96 -7.89 4.95
C GLN A 486 -27.48 -8.23 5.18
N ASP A 487 -27.16 -9.38 5.80
CA ASP A 487 -25.79 -9.82 6.01
C ASP A 487 -25.03 -10.01 4.67
N LEU A 488 -25.72 -10.52 3.65
CA LEU A 488 -25.12 -10.71 2.31
C LEU A 488 -24.92 -9.38 1.57
N GLU A 489 -25.88 -8.44 1.67
CA GLU A 489 -25.74 -7.08 1.14
C GLU A 489 -24.56 -6.36 1.78
N ASP A 490 -24.45 -6.39 3.11
CA ASP A 490 -23.34 -5.80 3.86
C ASP A 490 -22.00 -6.41 3.41
N ALA A 491 -21.91 -7.73 3.24
CA ALA A 491 -20.71 -8.39 2.75
C ALA A 491 -20.33 -7.97 1.32
N ILE A 492 -21.31 -7.81 0.43
CA ILE A 492 -21.09 -7.33 -0.95
C ILE A 492 -20.60 -5.89 -0.94
N ASP A 493 -21.12 -5.04 -0.06
CA ASP A 493 -20.71 -3.65 0.08
C ASP A 493 -19.28 -3.54 0.63
N PHE A 494 -18.91 -4.30 1.68
CA PHE A 494 -17.53 -4.35 2.17
C PHE A 494 -16.55 -4.82 1.08
N LEU A 495 -16.90 -5.81 0.27
CA LEU A 495 -16.09 -6.21 -0.88
C LEU A 495 -16.05 -5.14 -1.97
N GLY A 496 -17.13 -4.36 -2.13
CA GLY A 496 -17.19 -3.17 -2.98
C GLY A 496 -16.22 -2.07 -2.54
N GLU A 497 -15.99 -1.92 -1.22
CA GLU A 497 -14.97 -1.01 -0.69
C GLU A 497 -13.55 -1.45 -1.10
N VAL A 498 -13.26 -2.76 -1.16
CA VAL A 498 -11.94 -3.24 -1.62
C VAL A 498 -11.63 -2.77 -3.03
N THR A 499 -12.60 -2.90 -3.94
CA THR A 499 -12.45 -2.55 -5.37
C THR A 499 -12.66 -1.07 -5.66
N GLY A 500 -13.35 -0.35 -4.77
CA GLY A 500 -13.67 1.07 -4.93
C GLY A 500 -15.02 1.33 -5.61
N GLU A 501 -15.90 0.34 -5.70
CA GLU A 501 -17.26 0.52 -6.19
C GLU A 501 -18.12 1.29 -5.18
N VAL A 502 -17.89 1.03 -3.90
CA VAL A 502 -18.48 1.74 -2.76
C VAL A 502 -17.33 2.29 -1.93
N THR A 503 -17.13 3.59 -1.90
CA THR A 503 -16.01 4.16 -1.13
C THR A 503 -16.31 5.61 -0.74
N ALA A 504 -16.12 5.95 0.52
CA ALA A 504 -16.28 7.30 1.03
C ALA A 504 -15.13 8.22 0.58
N ASP A 505 -15.41 9.51 0.38
CA ASP A 505 -14.45 10.50 -0.15
C ASP A 505 -13.22 10.67 0.74
N ASP A 506 -13.36 10.59 2.06
CA ASP A 506 -12.26 10.69 3.02
C ASP A 506 -11.30 9.48 2.94
N VAL A 507 -11.81 8.30 2.59
CA VAL A 507 -10.99 7.11 2.32
C VAL A 507 -10.18 7.31 1.03
N LEU A 508 -10.80 7.83 -0.04
CA LEU A 508 -10.10 8.17 -1.28
C LEU A 508 -9.00 9.21 -1.02
N GLU A 509 -9.30 10.28 -0.28
CA GLU A 509 -8.30 11.27 0.11
C GLU A 509 -7.15 10.63 0.90
N SER A 510 -7.44 9.75 1.85
CA SER A 510 -6.42 9.04 2.63
C SER A 510 -5.50 8.18 1.75
N ILE A 511 -6.06 7.47 0.77
CA ILE A 511 -5.29 6.64 -0.16
C ILE A 511 -4.36 7.52 -1.02
N PHE A 512 -4.93 8.49 -1.74
CA PHE A 512 -4.19 9.25 -2.74
C PHE A 512 -3.22 10.27 -2.16
N SER A 513 -3.45 10.76 -0.93
CA SER A 513 -2.52 11.66 -0.22
C SER A 513 -1.15 11.02 0.08
N ARG A 514 -1.05 9.70 0.11
CA ARG A 514 0.20 8.96 0.32
C ARG A 514 1.07 8.86 -0.93
N PHE A 515 0.49 9.11 -2.10
CA PHE A 515 1.20 9.02 -3.36
C PHE A 515 2.21 10.16 -3.55
N CYS A 516 3.19 9.93 -4.41
CA CYS A 516 4.07 10.99 -4.87
C CYS A 516 3.33 11.99 -5.77
N VAL A 517 3.76 13.26 -5.77
CA VAL A 517 3.32 14.26 -6.76
C VAL A 517 3.75 13.76 -8.16
N GLY A 518 2.83 13.82 -9.13
CA GLY A 518 3.09 13.32 -10.49
C GLY A 518 2.64 11.86 -10.74
N LYS A 519 2.01 11.25 -9.72
CA LYS A 519 1.33 9.94 -9.79
C LYS A 519 -0.16 10.04 -9.56
#